data_5470bc3d0582e39e8511da81c33b583b
#
_entry.id   5470bc3d0582e39e8511da81c33b583b
#
_cell.length_a   1.000
_cell.length_b   1.000
_cell.length_c   1.000
_cell.angle_alpha   90.00
_cell.angle_beta   90.00
_cell.angle_gamma   90.00
#
_symmetry.space_group_name_H-M   'P 1'
#
loop_
_entity.id
_entity.type
_entity.pdbx_description
1 polymer ?
#
loop_
_entity_poly.entity_id
_entity_poly.type
_entity_poly.pdbx_seq_one_letter_code
_entity_poly.pdbx_strand_id
1 'polypeptide(L)'
;FGFFGLVAAAGFVSGGGYAEMSARYGTPLDIAARTLGFGVDTVTISGLVQLHPSEILKAAGIDRRNSLPFLSVVDVRDRLSTVPLIGAVSVRKIYPRELLITLTEREPSALWQRNGEIAVIAADGMVIDQMRDGRFANLPLVVGDEANLRTKEYLSLLEAAGPLKDRIRAGTLVSGRRWTLKLDGIDVRLPETGAREAVTRLVKLEAESSLLEKDIIAVDLRLPDRVVVRLTEEGAAARLEAQKKKQKPKGTET
;
A
#
# COMPACT_ATOMS: atom_id res chain seq x y z
N PHE A 1 -27.53 -53.46 -22.99
CA PHE A 1 -26.59 -52.43 -23.50
C PHE A 1 -26.46 -51.22 -22.54
N GLY A 2 -27.51 -50.81 -21.83
CA GLY A 2 -27.47 -49.64 -20.92
C GLY A 2 -26.57 -49.78 -19.70
N PHE A 3 -26.47 -50.99 -19.11
CA PHE A 3 -25.66 -51.24 -17.92
C PHE A 3 -24.15 -51.09 -18.18
N PHE A 4 -23.65 -51.64 -19.30
CA PHE A 4 -22.24 -51.49 -19.68
C PHE A 4 -21.85 -50.07 -19.99
N GLY A 5 -22.76 -49.23 -20.55
CA GLY A 5 -22.55 -47.80 -20.77
C GLY A 5 -22.42 -47.03 -19.45
N LEU A 6 -23.25 -47.36 -18.44
CA LEU A 6 -23.19 -46.76 -17.11
C LEU A 6 -21.90 -47.12 -16.37
N VAL A 7 -21.47 -48.39 -16.43
CA VAL A 7 -20.21 -48.81 -15.81
C VAL A 7 -18.99 -48.18 -16.48
N ALA A 8 -18.97 -48.08 -17.81
CA ALA A 8 -17.91 -47.40 -18.56
C ALA A 8 -17.85 -45.91 -18.25
N ALA A 9 -19.01 -45.25 -18.15
CA ALA A 9 -19.08 -43.83 -17.76
C ALA A 9 -18.62 -43.62 -16.30
N ALA A 10 -19.03 -44.48 -15.37
CA ALA A 10 -18.59 -44.45 -13.99
C ALA A 10 -17.08 -44.71 -13.86
N GLY A 11 -16.54 -45.70 -14.61
CA GLY A 11 -15.10 -45.98 -14.67
C GLY A 11 -14.28 -44.85 -15.28
N PHE A 12 -14.80 -44.17 -16.28
CA PHE A 12 -14.15 -42.98 -16.88
C PHE A 12 -14.10 -41.79 -15.90
N VAL A 13 -15.16 -41.55 -15.15
CA VAL A 13 -15.23 -40.49 -14.14
C VAL A 13 -14.36 -40.82 -12.93
N SER A 14 -14.46 -42.06 -12.39
CA SER A 14 -13.68 -42.45 -11.20
C SER A 14 -12.20 -42.72 -11.49
N GLY A 15 -11.86 -43.09 -12.73
CA GLY A 15 -10.49 -43.31 -13.20
C GLY A 15 -9.70 -42.08 -13.60
N GLY A 16 -10.24 -40.86 -13.36
CA GLY A 16 -9.57 -39.61 -13.70
C GLY A 16 -9.67 -39.19 -15.17
N GLY A 17 -10.25 -40.02 -16.05
CA GLY A 17 -10.40 -39.72 -17.48
C GLY A 17 -11.25 -38.49 -17.75
N TYR A 18 -12.27 -38.25 -16.92
CA TYR A 18 -13.05 -36.99 -16.99
C TYR A 18 -12.22 -35.77 -16.63
N ALA A 19 -11.41 -35.86 -15.59
CA ALA A 19 -10.54 -34.75 -15.16
C ALA A 19 -9.50 -34.40 -16.25
N GLU A 20 -8.89 -35.42 -16.85
CA GLU A 20 -7.92 -35.26 -17.93
C GLU A 20 -8.57 -34.71 -19.21
N MET A 21 -9.73 -35.20 -19.59
CA MET A 21 -10.49 -34.68 -20.73
C MET A 21 -10.94 -33.24 -20.50
N SER A 22 -11.48 -32.94 -19.34
CA SER A 22 -11.93 -31.58 -18.99
C SER A 22 -10.76 -30.61 -18.90
N ALA A 23 -9.60 -31.07 -18.42
CA ALA A 23 -8.37 -30.26 -18.41
C ALA A 23 -7.84 -29.94 -19.82
N ARG A 24 -8.04 -30.87 -20.78
CA ARG A 24 -7.54 -30.74 -22.13
C ARG A 24 -8.50 -29.98 -23.08
N TYR A 25 -9.80 -30.21 -22.96
CA TYR A 25 -10.80 -29.70 -23.90
C TYR A 25 -11.86 -28.79 -23.28
N GLY A 26 -11.87 -28.63 -21.98
CA GLY A 26 -12.92 -27.96 -21.23
C GLY A 26 -14.02 -28.95 -20.80
N THR A 27 -14.98 -28.46 -20.01
CA THR A 27 -16.13 -29.30 -19.62
C THR A 27 -17.01 -29.61 -20.82
N PRO A 28 -17.78 -30.72 -20.78
CA PRO A 28 -18.74 -31.04 -21.87
C PRO A 28 -19.70 -29.87 -22.17
N LEU A 29 -20.08 -29.11 -21.14
CA LEU A 29 -20.94 -27.93 -21.28
C LEU A 29 -20.21 -26.80 -22.01
N ASP A 30 -18.93 -26.59 -21.72
CA ASP A 30 -18.11 -25.63 -22.46
C ASP A 30 -17.98 -25.99 -23.93
N ILE A 31 -17.77 -27.29 -24.23
CA ILE A 31 -17.69 -27.74 -25.60
C ILE A 31 -19.01 -27.47 -26.34
N ALA A 32 -20.14 -27.83 -25.74
CA ALA A 32 -21.46 -27.59 -26.32
C ALA A 32 -21.73 -26.09 -26.53
N ALA A 33 -21.43 -25.25 -25.55
CA ALA A 33 -21.61 -23.82 -25.67
C ALA A 33 -20.74 -23.20 -26.78
N ARG A 34 -19.48 -23.64 -26.89
CA ARG A 34 -18.58 -23.18 -27.96
C ARG A 34 -19.06 -23.57 -29.35
N THR A 35 -19.58 -24.79 -29.52
CA THR A 35 -20.15 -25.23 -30.82
C THR A 35 -21.39 -24.41 -31.19
N LEU A 36 -22.12 -23.90 -30.21
CA LEU A 36 -23.26 -23.00 -30.40
C LEU A 36 -22.84 -21.51 -30.57
N GLY A 37 -21.52 -21.23 -30.59
CA GLY A 37 -20.99 -19.89 -30.82
C GLY A 37 -20.86 -19.02 -29.56
N PHE A 38 -20.81 -19.62 -28.36
CA PHE A 38 -20.64 -18.91 -27.09
C PHE A 38 -19.24 -19.13 -26.49
N GLY A 39 -18.22 -19.33 -27.31
CA GLY A 39 -16.82 -19.37 -26.87
C GLY A 39 -16.34 -17.98 -26.37
N VAL A 40 -15.25 -17.96 -25.60
CA VAL A 40 -14.55 -16.71 -25.29
C VAL A 40 -13.55 -16.46 -26.41
N ASP A 41 -13.98 -15.73 -27.44
CA ASP A 41 -13.18 -15.46 -28.64
C ASP A 41 -12.39 -14.16 -28.49
N THR A 42 -12.95 -13.16 -27.82
CA THR A 42 -12.36 -11.85 -27.61
C THR A 42 -12.33 -11.52 -26.12
N VAL A 43 -11.16 -11.08 -25.63
CA VAL A 43 -11.02 -10.53 -24.30
C VAL A 43 -10.49 -9.10 -24.43
N THR A 44 -11.34 -8.13 -24.13
CA THR A 44 -10.96 -6.72 -24.12
C THR A 44 -10.51 -6.34 -22.71
N ILE A 45 -9.25 -5.88 -22.58
CA ILE A 45 -8.67 -5.49 -21.30
C ILE A 45 -8.36 -3.99 -21.37
N SER A 46 -8.84 -3.22 -20.37
CA SER A 46 -8.62 -1.78 -20.24
C SER A 46 -8.05 -1.42 -18.87
N GLY A 47 -7.28 -0.30 -18.83
CA GLY A 47 -6.67 0.20 -17.60
C GLY A 47 -5.28 -0.38 -17.29
N LEU A 48 -4.62 -0.98 -18.28
CA LEU A 48 -3.24 -1.45 -18.18
C LEU A 48 -2.26 -0.27 -18.27
N VAL A 49 -1.25 -0.27 -17.40
CA VAL A 49 -0.13 0.69 -17.36
C VAL A 49 1.20 -0.06 -17.38
N GLN A 50 1.41 -0.98 -16.45
CA GLN A 50 2.65 -1.75 -16.27
C GLN A 50 2.44 -3.25 -16.57
N LEU A 51 1.25 -3.78 -16.28
CA LEU A 51 0.93 -5.19 -16.49
C LEU A 51 0.71 -5.50 -17.97
N HIS A 52 1.16 -6.69 -18.38
CA HIS A 52 0.92 -7.18 -19.73
C HIS A 52 -0.42 -7.94 -19.85
N PRO A 53 -1.13 -7.85 -20.99
CA PRO A 53 -2.38 -8.59 -21.21
C PRO A 53 -2.25 -10.09 -20.96
N SER A 54 -1.13 -10.69 -21.31
CA SER A 54 -0.85 -12.12 -21.09
C SER A 54 -0.80 -12.52 -19.62
N GLU A 55 -0.31 -11.63 -18.75
CA GLU A 55 -0.27 -11.85 -17.30
C GLU A 55 -1.69 -11.84 -16.70
N ILE A 56 -2.53 -10.91 -17.19
CA ILE A 56 -3.93 -10.82 -16.79
C ILE A 56 -4.69 -12.08 -17.21
N LEU A 57 -4.54 -12.53 -18.46
CA LEU A 57 -5.21 -13.74 -18.94
C LEU A 57 -4.78 -15.00 -18.15
N LYS A 58 -3.50 -15.10 -17.84
CA LYS A 58 -2.94 -16.20 -17.03
C LYS A 58 -3.47 -16.15 -15.60
N ALA A 59 -3.44 -15.00 -14.95
CA ALA A 59 -3.95 -14.82 -13.59
C ALA A 59 -5.47 -15.06 -13.51
N ALA A 60 -6.21 -14.60 -14.51
CA ALA A 60 -7.65 -14.84 -14.65
C ALA A 60 -8.00 -16.32 -14.89
N GLY A 61 -7.04 -17.14 -15.38
CA GLY A 61 -7.28 -18.52 -15.79
C GLY A 61 -8.21 -18.61 -17.00
N ILE A 62 -8.11 -17.64 -17.90
CA ILE A 62 -8.92 -17.58 -19.12
C ILE A 62 -8.11 -18.15 -20.27
N ASP A 63 -8.69 -19.15 -20.92
CA ASP A 63 -8.13 -19.72 -22.14
C ASP A 63 -9.23 -20.02 -23.19
N ARG A 64 -8.82 -20.51 -24.35
CA ARG A 64 -9.73 -20.84 -25.45
C ARG A 64 -10.69 -22.00 -25.17
N ARG A 65 -10.55 -22.68 -24.03
CA ARG A 65 -11.43 -23.80 -23.63
C ARG A 65 -12.67 -23.30 -22.88
N ASN A 66 -12.61 -22.07 -22.35
CA ASN A 66 -13.73 -21.48 -21.65
C ASN A 66 -14.87 -21.09 -22.61
N SER A 67 -16.09 -21.20 -22.11
CA SER A 67 -17.27 -20.66 -22.77
C SER A 67 -17.89 -19.56 -21.92
N LEU A 68 -18.44 -18.54 -22.56
CA LEU A 68 -18.95 -17.35 -21.89
C LEU A 68 -20.08 -17.66 -20.89
N PRO A 69 -21.08 -18.54 -21.20
CA PRO A 69 -22.14 -18.87 -20.26
C PRO A 69 -21.62 -19.50 -18.94
N PHE A 70 -20.67 -20.42 -19.04
CA PHE A 70 -20.17 -21.19 -17.90
C PHE A 70 -18.93 -20.60 -17.20
N LEU A 71 -18.34 -19.54 -17.75
CA LEU A 71 -17.28 -18.79 -17.09
C LEU A 71 -17.84 -18.02 -15.89
N SER A 72 -17.32 -18.25 -14.68
CA SER A 72 -17.67 -17.46 -13.50
C SER A 72 -16.91 -16.13 -13.49
N VAL A 73 -17.61 -15.02 -13.68
CA VAL A 73 -17.00 -13.67 -13.59
C VAL A 73 -16.56 -13.33 -12.18
N VAL A 74 -17.19 -13.93 -11.17
CA VAL A 74 -16.82 -13.76 -9.76
C VAL A 74 -15.46 -14.39 -9.51
N ASP A 75 -15.26 -15.65 -9.94
CA ASP A 75 -13.98 -16.36 -9.76
C ASP A 75 -12.85 -15.69 -10.54
N VAL A 76 -13.13 -15.18 -11.75
CA VAL A 76 -12.17 -14.41 -12.54
C VAL A 76 -11.76 -13.14 -11.80
N ARG A 77 -12.74 -12.38 -11.31
CA ARG A 77 -12.48 -11.17 -10.54
C ARG A 77 -11.68 -11.48 -9.28
N ASP A 78 -12.06 -12.50 -8.53
CA ASP A 78 -11.41 -12.85 -7.27
C ASP A 78 -9.95 -13.28 -7.50
N ARG A 79 -9.67 -14.07 -8.55
CA ARG A 79 -8.31 -14.41 -8.96
C ARG A 79 -7.50 -13.18 -9.37
N LEU A 80 -8.05 -12.29 -10.16
CA LEU A 80 -7.37 -11.04 -10.54
C LEU A 80 -7.10 -10.13 -9.34
N SER A 81 -7.99 -10.11 -8.35
CA SER A 81 -7.81 -9.33 -7.13
C SER A 81 -6.65 -9.81 -6.25
N THR A 82 -6.13 -11.03 -6.45
CA THR A 82 -4.93 -11.53 -5.74
C THR A 82 -3.63 -11.00 -6.34
N VAL A 83 -3.67 -10.40 -7.54
CA VAL A 83 -2.47 -9.81 -8.16
C VAL A 83 -2.13 -8.50 -7.44
N PRO A 84 -0.93 -8.35 -6.84
CA PRO A 84 -0.61 -7.20 -6.00
C PRO A 84 -0.76 -5.84 -6.69
N LEU A 85 -0.42 -5.77 -7.99
CA LEU A 85 -0.54 -4.55 -8.79
C LEU A 85 -1.98 -4.19 -9.17
N ILE A 86 -2.96 -5.07 -9.00
CA ILE A 86 -4.36 -4.77 -9.33
C ILE A 86 -5.07 -4.17 -8.10
N GLY A 87 -5.42 -2.89 -8.19
CA GLY A 87 -6.15 -2.16 -7.16
C GLY A 87 -7.65 -2.39 -7.20
N ALA A 88 -8.22 -2.37 -8.40
CA ALA A 88 -9.63 -2.64 -8.63
C ALA A 88 -9.81 -3.39 -9.95
N VAL A 89 -10.80 -4.27 -10.01
CA VAL A 89 -11.12 -5.02 -11.23
C VAL A 89 -12.62 -5.24 -11.37
N SER A 90 -13.12 -5.06 -12.58
CA SER A 90 -14.48 -5.36 -12.99
C SER A 90 -14.44 -6.31 -14.19
N VAL A 91 -15.26 -7.35 -14.15
CA VAL A 91 -15.36 -8.35 -15.23
C VAL A 91 -16.80 -8.43 -15.69
N ARG A 92 -17.03 -8.28 -16.98
CA ARG A 92 -18.38 -8.33 -17.60
C ARG A 92 -18.38 -9.22 -18.82
N LYS A 93 -19.45 -10.00 -18.98
CA LYS A 93 -19.73 -10.79 -20.19
C LYS A 93 -20.48 -9.92 -21.19
N ILE A 94 -19.98 -9.88 -22.41
CA ILE A 94 -20.63 -9.26 -23.56
C ILE A 94 -20.96 -10.37 -24.54
N TYR A 95 -22.20 -10.85 -24.50
CA TYR A 95 -22.66 -11.94 -25.36
C TYR A 95 -22.61 -11.52 -26.83
N PRO A 96 -22.31 -12.47 -27.77
CA PRO A 96 -22.17 -13.91 -27.50
C PRO A 96 -20.74 -14.39 -27.15
N ARG A 97 -19.66 -13.59 -27.36
CA ARG A 97 -18.28 -14.10 -27.42
C ARG A 97 -17.22 -13.26 -26.74
N GLU A 98 -17.61 -12.13 -26.13
CA GLU A 98 -16.64 -11.19 -25.61
C GLU A 98 -16.65 -11.13 -24.07
N LEU A 99 -15.46 -11.06 -23.47
CA LEU A 99 -15.26 -10.76 -22.07
C LEU A 99 -14.59 -9.40 -21.94
N LEU A 100 -15.18 -8.49 -21.19
CA LEU A 100 -14.62 -7.19 -20.89
C LEU A 100 -14.03 -7.20 -19.46
N ILE A 101 -12.73 -6.93 -19.35
CA ILE A 101 -12.01 -6.76 -18.09
C ILE A 101 -11.57 -5.30 -18.00
N THR A 102 -12.07 -4.59 -16.99
CA THR A 102 -11.62 -3.22 -16.68
C THR A 102 -10.89 -3.26 -15.35
N LEU A 103 -9.65 -2.82 -15.32
CA LEU A 103 -8.85 -2.80 -14.11
C LEU A 103 -8.22 -1.44 -13.86
N THR A 104 -7.82 -1.21 -12.61
CA THR A 104 -7.01 -0.06 -12.20
C THR A 104 -5.79 -0.62 -11.50
N GLU A 105 -4.60 -0.27 -11.99
CA GLU A 105 -3.36 -0.66 -11.35
C GLU A 105 -3.07 0.19 -10.12
N ARG A 106 -2.42 -0.40 -9.11
CA ARG A 106 -1.93 0.32 -7.94
C ARG A 106 -0.67 1.09 -8.28
N GLU A 107 -0.58 2.31 -7.76
CA GLU A 107 0.59 3.14 -7.90
C GLU A 107 1.49 3.04 -6.67
N PRO A 108 2.82 2.92 -6.85
CA PRO A 108 3.78 3.02 -5.76
C PRO A 108 3.62 4.35 -5.02
N SER A 109 3.39 4.30 -3.72
CA SER A 109 3.06 5.50 -2.92
C SER A 109 3.99 5.72 -1.73
N ALA A 110 4.58 4.65 -1.21
CA ALA A 110 5.53 4.70 -0.10
C ALA A 110 6.45 3.47 -0.10
N LEU A 111 7.53 3.57 0.67
CA LEU A 111 8.36 2.46 1.08
C LEU A 111 7.95 2.01 2.48
N TRP A 112 7.91 0.73 2.72
CA TRP A 112 7.64 0.16 4.03
C TRP A 112 8.82 -0.66 4.52
N GLN A 113 9.37 -0.25 5.67
CA GLN A 113 10.45 -0.96 6.33
C GLN A 113 9.94 -1.74 7.54
N ARG A 114 10.18 -3.05 7.53
CA ARG A 114 9.91 -3.95 8.64
C ARG A 114 11.06 -4.95 8.78
N ASN A 115 11.57 -5.13 9.99
CA ASN A 115 12.65 -6.09 10.28
C ASN A 115 13.90 -5.93 9.39
N GLY A 116 14.19 -4.72 8.92
CA GLY A 116 15.31 -4.43 8.04
C GLY A 116 15.05 -4.63 6.56
N GLU A 117 13.91 -5.21 6.18
CA GLU A 117 13.49 -5.36 4.79
C GLU A 117 12.65 -4.15 4.34
N ILE A 118 12.84 -3.74 3.08
CA ILE A 118 12.12 -2.62 2.49
C ILE A 118 11.28 -3.14 1.31
N ALA A 119 9.99 -2.87 1.36
CA ALA A 119 9.04 -3.16 0.30
C ALA A 119 8.43 -1.87 -0.26
N VAL A 120 8.06 -1.90 -1.55
CA VAL A 120 7.29 -0.85 -2.19
C VAL A 120 5.81 -1.13 -1.96
N ILE A 121 5.08 -0.14 -1.48
CA ILE A 121 3.65 -0.27 -1.14
C ILE A 121 2.81 0.78 -1.84
N ALA A 122 1.56 0.41 -2.11
CA ALA A 122 0.53 1.34 -2.56
C ALA A 122 -0.05 2.15 -1.38
N ALA A 123 -0.85 3.16 -1.69
CA ALA A 123 -1.51 3.99 -0.68
C ALA A 123 -2.47 3.21 0.23
N ASP A 124 -3.03 2.08 -0.23
CA ASP A 124 -3.88 1.18 0.56
C ASP A 124 -3.08 0.23 1.47
N GLY A 125 -1.74 0.32 1.43
CA GLY A 125 -0.83 -0.50 2.22
C GLY A 125 -0.50 -1.87 1.63
N MET A 126 -1.03 -2.19 0.43
CA MET A 126 -0.69 -3.43 -0.26
C MET A 126 0.76 -3.39 -0.74
N VAL A 127 1.50 -4.45 -0.46
CA VAL A 127 2.86 -4.63 -0.98
C VAL A 127 2.78 -4.91 -2.48
N ILE A 128 3.41 -4.05 -3.28
CA ILE A 128 3.46 -4.16 -4.74
C ILE A 128 4.69 -4.95 -5.17
N ASP A 129 5.86 -4.60 -4.61
CA ASP A 129 7.15 -5.19 -4.95
C ASP A 129 8.11 -5.09 -3.77
N GLN A 130 9.23 -5.82 -3.87
CA GLN A 130 10.38 -5.64 -2.99
C GLN A 130 11.28 -4.56 -3.57
N MET A 131 11.83 -3.68 -2.71
CA MET A 131 12.77 -2.67 -3.17
C MET A 131 14.11 -3.33 -3.54
N ARG A 132 14.29 -3.63 -4.83
CA ARG A 132 15.51 -4.24 -5.38
C ARG A 132 16.45 -3.23 -6.05
N ASP A 133 15.92 -2.08 -6.42
CA ASP A 133 16.66 -1.03 -7.12
C ASP A 133 16.26 0.37 -6.62
N GLY A 134 17.02 1.39 -7.05
CA GLY A 134 16.83 2.77 -6.61
C GLY A 134 15.67 3.54 -7.23
N ARG A 135 14.84 2.94 -8.10
CA ARG A 135 13.76 3.64 -8.80
C ARG A 135 12.75 4.29 -7.86
N PHE A 136 12.53 3.67 -6.72
CA PHE A 136 11.55 4.11 -5.72
C PHE A 136 12.18 4.81 -4.52
N ALA A 137 13.49 5.11 -4.55
CA ALA A 137 14.21 5.71 -3.42
C ALA A 137 13.66 7.06 -2.95
N ASN A 138 12.94 7.78 -3.82
CA ASN A 138 12.34 9.08 -3.52
C ASN A 138 10.94 8.97 -2.87
N LEU A 139 10.39 7.75 -2.76
CA LEU A 139 9.13 7.56 -2.08
C LEU A 139 9.27 7.76 -0.57
N PRO A 140 8.24 8.28 0.10
CA PRO A 140 8.26 8.46 1.55
C PRO A 140 8.36 7.11 2.27
N LEU A 141 9.17 7.05 3.34
CA LEU A 141 9.42 5.84 4.10
C LEU A 141 8.52 5.75 5.33
N VAL A 142 7.82 4.63 5.48
CA VAL A 142 7.12 4.24 6.71
C VAL A 142 7.83 3.07 7.38
N VAL A 143 7.94 3.11 8.69
CA VAL A 143 8.69 2.14 9.49
C VAL A 143 7.80 1.56 10.59
N GLY A 144 7.89 0.27 10.79
CA GLY A 144 7.24 -0.43 11.90
C GLY A 144 6.24 -1.49 11.46
N ASP A 145 5.84 -2.33 12.43
CA ASP A 145 4.81 -3.33 12.21
C ASP A 145 3.47 -2.65 11.90
N GLU A 146 2.76 -3.18 10.90
CA GLU A 146 1.46 -2.66 10.44
C GLU A 146 1.47 -1.19 9.96
N ALA A 147 2.65 -0.54 9.84
CA ALA A 147 2.75 0.83 9.35
C ALA A 147 2.22 0.97 7.91
N ASN A 148 2.33 -0.08 7.11
CA ASN A 148 1.75 -0.15 5.76
C ASN A 148 0.23 0.05 5.77
N LEU A 149 -0.50 -0.51 6.75
CA LEU A 149 -1.96 -0.40 6.83
C LEU A 149 -2.43 1.04 7.14
N ARG A 150 -1.54 1.87 7.67
CA ARG A 150 -1.79 3.28 7.98
C ARG A 150 -1.08 4.25 7.04
N THR A 151 -0.67 3.78 5.87
CA THR A 151 0.04 4.61 4.86
C THR A 151 -0.77 5.83 4.43
N LYS A 152 -2.08 5.71 4.22
CA LYS A 152 -2.95 6.86 3.88
C LYS A 152 -2.89 7.96 4.93
N GLU A 153 -2.89 7.59 6.19
CA GLU A 153 -2.76 8.54 7.30
C GLU A 153 -1.40 9.24 7.23
N TYR A 154 -0.31 8.46 7.10
CA TYR A 154 1.03 9.05 6.97
C TYR A 154 1.15 10.00 5.78
N LEU A 155 0.63 9.64 4.61
CA LEU A 155 0.62 10.52 3.45
C LEU A 155 -0.15 11.82 3.73
N SER A 156 -1.25 11.76 4.47
CA SER A 156 -2.00 12.95 4.89
C SER A 156 -1.21 13.84 5.87
N LEU A 157 -0.34 13.25 6.71
CA LEU A 157 0.57 14.01 7.56
C LEU A 157 1.64 14.73 6.74
N LEU A 158 2.18 14.08 5.69
CA LEU A 158 3.12 14.71 4.77
C LEU A 158 2.50 15.87 4.01
N GLU A 159 1.23 15.76 3.60
CA GLU A 159 0.49 16.88 3.00
C GLU A 159 0.32 18.04 3.97
N ALA A 160 -0.05 17.75 5.23
CA ALA A 160 -0.19 18.77 6.27
C ALA A 160 1.13 19.45 6.65
N ALA A 161 2.26 18.74 6.45
CA ALA A 161 3.60 19.28 6.70
C ALA A 161 4.00 20.38 5.70
N GLY A 162 3.35 20.46 4.53
CA GLY A 162 3.58 21.51 3.54
C GLY A 162 5.06 21.72 3.23
N PRO A 163 5.64 22.88 3.56
CA PRO A 163 7.04 23.19 3.27
C PRO A 163 8.05 22.30 4.02
N LEU A 164 7.63 21.63 5.10
CA LEU A 164 8.50 20.71 5.85
C LEU A 164 8.51 19.30 5.25
N LYS A 165 7.68 19.00 4.25
CA LYS A 165 7.54 17.67 3.67
C LYS A 165 8.88 17.07 3.23
N ASP A 166 9.69 17.85 2.53
CA ASP A 166 10.98 17.39 1.98
C ASP A 166 12.06 17.16 3.05
N ARG A 167 11.85 17.70 4.25
CA ARG A 167 12.70 17.48 5.42
C ARG A 167 12.34 16.20 6.18
N ILE A 168 11.14 15.64 5.93
CA ILE A 168 10.68 14.41 6.57
C ILE A 168 11.31 13.21 5.86
N ARG A 169 12.21 12.51 6.53
CA ARG A 169 12.92 11.34 6.00
C ARG A 169 12.16 10.04 6.20
N ALA A 170 11.42 9.91 7.32
CA ALA A 170 10.64 8.73 7.62
C ALA A 170 9.52 9.03 8.62
N GLY A 171 8.47 8.20 8.58
CA GLY A 171 7.45 8.10 9.62
C GLY A 171 7.51 6.75 10.29
N THR A 172 7.72 6.72 11.61
CA THR A 172 7.70 5.48 12.41
C THR A 172 6.38 5.34 13.14
N LEU A 173 5.70 4.22 12.92
CA LEU A 173 4.49 3.86 13.66
C LEU A 173 4.87 3.19 14.98
N VAL A 174 4.72 3.91 16.08
CA VAL A 174 5.09 3.44 17.41
C VAL A 174 3.90 2.76 18.07
N SER A 175 4.10 1.49 18.47
CA SER A 175 3.08 0.65 19.13
C SER A 175 1.76 0.57 18.34
N GLY A 176 1.82 0.57 17.00
CA GLY A 176 0.67 0.45 16.11
C GLY A 176 -0.30 1.64 16.12
N ARG A 177 -0.01 2.74 16.83
CA ARG A 177 -1.01 3.79 17.06
C ARG A 177 -0.55 5.24 16.92
N ARG A 178 0.73 5.54 17.10
CA ARG A 178 1.25 6.90 17.09
C ARG A 178 2.38 7.05 16.08
N TRP A 179 2.39 8.16 15.38
CA TRP A 179 3.47 8.49 14.47
C TRP A 179 4.58 9.28 15.17
N THR A 180 5.80 8.93 14.86
CA THR A 180 6.98 9.78 15.08
C THR A 180 7.56 10.09 13.72
N LEU A 181 7.62 11.38 13.36
CA LEU A 181 8.26 11.83 12.12
C LEU A 181 9.72 12.13 12.38
N LYS A 182 10.60 11.69 11.48
CA LYS A 182 12.02 12.00 11.52
C LYS A 182 12.33 13.11 10.52
N LEU A 183 12.68 14.30 11.03
CA LEU A 183 13.02 15.48 10.25
C LEU A 183 14.49 15.83 10.49
N ASP A 184 15.36 15.64 9.49
CA ASP A 184 16.78 16.03 9.55
C ASP A 184 17.51 15.65 10.86
N GLY A 185 17.16 14.49 11.43
CA GLY A 185 17.72 14.00 12.70
C GLY A 185 16.89 14.32 13.94
N ILE A 186 15.88 15.18 13.83
CA ILE A 186 14.98 15.56 14.92
C ILE A 186 13.78 14.59 14.93
N ASP A 187 13.43 14.05 16.09
CA ASP A 187 12.25 13.21 16.28
C ASP A 187 11.04 14.06 16.68
N VAL A 188 10.03 14.10 15.82
CA VAL A 188 8.74 14.78 16.10
C VAL A 188 7.71 13.75 16.50
N ARG A 189 7.32 13.76 17.75
CA ARG A 189 6.35 12.81 18.32
C ARG A 189 4.95 13.37 18.24
N LEU A 190 4.07 12.65 17.53
CA LEU A 190 2.69 13.07 17.31
C LEU A 190 1.72 12.38 18.31
N PRO A 191 0.58 13.01 18.60
CA PRO A 191 -0.50 12.39 19.35
C PRO A 191 -1.14 11.24 18.56
N GLU A 192 -1.87 10.38 19.24
CA GLU A 192 -2.66 9.30 18.63
C GLU A 192 -3.87 9.87 17.87
N THR A 193 -4.49 10.91 18.40
CA THR A 193 -5.61 11.64 17.78
C THR A 193 -5.20 13.09 17.52
N GLY A 194 -5.64 13.66 16.39
CA GLY A 194 -5.27 15.03 16.03
C GLY A 194 -3.82 15.18 15.55
N ALA A 195 -3.23 14.11 14.97
CA ALA A 195 -1.86 14.13 14.47
C ALA A 195 -1.68 15.14 13.33
N ARG A 196 -2.68 15.30 12.45
CA ARG A 196 -2.66 16.26 11.34
C ARG A 196 -2.61 17.71 11.85
N GLU A 197 -3.43 18.03 12.84
CA GLU A 197 -3.46 19.34 13.51
C GLU A 197 -2.15 19.62 14.24
N ALA A 198 -1.55 18.59 14.87
CA ALA A 198 -0.25 18.71 15.51
C ALA A 198 0.86 19.04 14.49
N VAL A 199 0.85 18.41 13.31
CA VAL A 199 1.78 18.73 12.21
C VAL A 199 1.57 20.17 11.71
N THR A 200 0.32 20.59 11.49
CA THR A 200 0.01 21.97 11.08
C THR A 200 0.52 22.99 12.11
N ARG A 201 0.38 22.68 13.42
CA ARG A 201 0.93 23.50 14.50
C ARG A 201 2.45 23.57 14.46
N LEU A 202 3.13 22.46 14.14
CA LEU A 202 4.59 22.44 13.97
C LEU A 202 5.03 23.38 12.84
N VAL A 203 4.36 23.31 11.68
CA VAL A 203 4.64 24.18 10.53
C VAL A 203 4.54 25.65 10.92
N LYS A 204 3.49 26.01 11.67
CA LYS A 204 3.30 27.39 12.17
C LYS A 204 4.42 27.80 13.13
N LEU A 205 4.79 26.95 14.08
CA LEU A 205 5.87 27.20 15.03
C LEU A 205 7.22 27.34 14.34
N GLU A 206 7.49 26.56 13.31
CA GLU A 206 8.71 26.68 12.52
C GLU A 206 8.75 28.01 11.78
N ALA A 207 7.67 28.42 11.14
CA ALA A 207 7.59 29.72 10.44
C ALA A 207 7.73 30.92 11.39
N GLU A 208 7.22 30.84 12.62
CA GLU A 208 7.25 31.94 13.61
C GLU A 208 8.56 32.02 14.41
N SER A 209 9.21 30.85 14.66
CA SER A 209 10.31 30.81 15.64
C SER A 209 11.53 30.03 15.20
N SER A 210 11.56 29.50 13.97
CA SER A 210 12.62 28.62 13.45
C SER A 210 12.99 27.56 14.48
N LEU A 211 11.97 26.85 14.98
CA LEU A 211 12.10 25.89 16.07
C LEU A 211 13.07 24.77 15.74
N LEU A 212 13.02 24.27 14.50
CA LEU A 212 13.81 23.14 14.02
C LEU A 212 15.27 23.51 13.67
N GLU A 213 15.60 24.81 13.66
CA GLU A 213 16.98 25.30 13.47
C GLU A 213 17.75 25.41 14.79
N LYS A 214 17.09 25.15 15.92
CA LYS A 214 17.71 25.23 17.26
C LYS A 214 18.39 23.91 17.61
N ASP A 215 19.27 23.93 18.60
CA ASP A 215 20.01 22.76 19.11
C ASP A 215 19.06 21.76 19.83
N ILE A 216 18.20 21.11 19.04
CA ILE A 216 17.17 20.18 19.54
C ILE A 216 17.30 18.82 18.89
N ILE A 217 16.93 17.78 19.64
CA ILE A 217 16.90 16.38 19.17
C ILE A 217 15.49 15.81 19.09
N ALA A 218 14.53 16.41 19.78
CA ALA A 218 13.14 15.98 19.70
C ALA A 218 12.16 17.12 19.99
N VAL A 219 11.00 17.03 19.34
CA VAL A 219 9.81 17.85 19.58
C VAL A 219 8.65 16.92 19.93
N ASP A 220 8.05 17.11 21.08
CA ASP A 220 6.90 16.34 21.54
C ASP A 220 5.62 17.16 21.43
N LEU A 221 4.74 16.76 20.51
CA LEU A 221 3.47 17.40 20.22
C LEU A 221 2.26 16.59 20.74
N ARG A 222 2.51 15.58 21.56
CA ARG A 222 1.45 14.69 22.08
C ARG A 222 0.43 15.41 22.96
N LEU A 223 0.83 16.51 23.56
CA LEU A 223 -0.06 17.35 24.37
C LEU A 223 -0.60 18.52 23.55
N PRO A 224 -1.92 18.74 23.56
CA PRO A 224 -2.53 19.78 22.71
C PRO A 224 -2.21 21.20 23.19
N ASP A 225 -1.98 21.39 24.50
CA ASP A 225 -1.81 22.66 25.21
C ASP A 225 -0.35 23.14 25.23
N ARG A 226 0.61 22.26 24.97
CA ARG A 226 2.04 22.61 25.07
C ARG A 226 2.89 21.85 24.07
N VAL A 227 4.05 22.42 23.75
CA VAL A 227 5.11 21.76 22.98
C VAL A 227 6.31 21.57 23.90
N VAL A 228 6.77 20.32 24.00
CA VAL A 228 7.96 20.01 24.77
C VAL A 228 9.11 19.75 23.83
N VAL A 229 10.24 20.43 24.06
CA VAL A 229 11.44 20.32 23.24
C VAL A 229 12.55 19.68 24.05
N ARG A 230 13.23 18.70 23.48
CA ARG A 230 14.44 18.13 24.04
C ARG A 230 15.65 18.74 23.35
N LEU A 231 16.51 19.38 24.13
CA LEU A 231 17.75 19.99 23.64
C LEU A 231 18.84 18.93 23.43
N THR A 232 19.81 19.26 22.58
CA THR A 232 21.10 18.58 22.55
C THR A 232 21.86 18.81 23.87
N GLU A 233 22.92 18.05 24.14
CA GLU A 233 23.74 18.28 25.34
C GLU A 233 24.38 19.68 25.34
N GLU A 234 24.84 20.13 24.17
CA GLU A 234 25.42 21.44 23.97
C GLU A 234 24.39 22.56 24.17
N GLY A 235 23.19 22.43 23.59
CA GLY A 235 22.09 23.37 23.77
C GLY A 235 21.60 23.45 25.21
N ALA A 236 21.59 22.32 25.94
CA ALA A 236 21.24 22.30 27.36
C ALA A 236 22.30 23.02 28.23
N ALA A 237 23.60 22.81 27.96
CA ALA A 237 24.70 23.48 28.63
C ALA A 237 24.65 25.00 28.41
N ALA A 238 24.50 25.42 27.15
CA ALA A 238 24.38 26.84 26.78
C ALA A 238 23.21 27.54 27.48
N ARG A 239 22.05 26.86 27.58
CA ARG A 239 20.87 27.38 28.26
C ARG A 239 21.09 27.53 29.77
N LEU A 240 21.76 26.54 30.41
CA LEU A 240 22.11 26.62 31.83
C LEU A 240 23.06 27.81 32.12
N GLU A 241 24.06 28.02 31.28
CA GLU A 241 24.97 29.17 31.41
C GLU A 241 24.25 30.53 31.25
N ALA A 242 23.35 30.61 30.25
CA ALA A 242 22.54 31.79 30.04
C ALA A 242 21.62 32.09 31.22
N GLN A 243 21.05 31.07 31.85
CA GLN A 243 20.25 31.21 33.07
C GLN A 243 21.09 31.66 34.27
N LYS A 244 22.29 31.11 34.45
CA LYS A 244 23.22 31.56 35.52
C LYS A 244 23.65 33.01 35.35
N LYS A 245 23.89 33.47 34.12
CA LYS A 245 24.21 34.88 33.82
C LYS A 245 23.04 35.82 34.14
N LYS A 246 21.79 35.42 33.89
CA LYS A 246 20.59 36.21 34.22
C LYS A 246 20.27 36.28 35.71
N GLN A 247 20.72 35.29 36.49
CA GLN A 247 20.49 35.23 37.94
C GLN A 247 21.58 35.94 38.79
N LYS A 248 22.71 36.36 38.18
CA LYS A 248 23.66 37.20 38.90
C LYS A 248 23.05 38.58 39.09
N PRO A 249 22.82 39.05 40.34
CA PRO A 249 22.31 40.38 40.59
C PRO A 249 23.30 41.41 40.02
N LYS A 250 22.78 42.43 39.33
CA LYS A 250 23.54 43.66 39.04
C LYS A 250 24.05 44.19 40.37
N GLY A 251 25.34 44.06 40.61
CA GLY A 251 25.96 44.69 41.76
C GLY A 251 25.60 46.15 41.81
N THR A 252 25.05 46.57 42.93
CA THR A 252 24.84 47.99 43.26
C THR A 252 26.23 48.63 43.32
N GLU A 253 26.59 49.48 42.34
CA GLU A 253 27.66 50.42 42.50
C GLU A 253 27.14 51.51 43.45
N THR A 254 27.79 51.62 44.57
CA THR A 254 27.67 52.75 45.56
C THR A 254 28.74 53.74 45.21
#